data_094f00bedcddf3c27d916e88323fc577
#
_entry.id   094f00bedcddf3c27d916e88323fc577
#
_cell.length_a   1.000
_cell.length_b   1.000
_cell.length_c   1.000
_cell.angle_alpha   90.00
_cell.angle_beta   90.00
_cell.angle_gamma   90.00
#
_symmetry.space_group_name_H-M   'P 1'
#
loop_
_entity.id
_entity.type
_entity.pdbx_description
1 polymer ?
#
loop_
_entity_poly.entity_id
_entity_poly.type
_entity_poly.pdbx_seq_one_letter_code
_entity_poly.pdbx_strand_id
1 'polypeptide(L)'
;MLGTSSLAAETEDPALSAWSHETNATTKEGDQSIRIKATYYSNEYVDALVASEAERNMWTADEMENYKYTLLKNLNLAEAIPFHIDMYVRGMPMYAGPFDKHITLMVGGKKYSPSDYDRRFNFKILGVRDGMVFFPRYDPKTGKEILEGARDIRLIFDSVISHALAGKGDVVWVWDLTKDRGKIAGGRAADRLEADRLIKRAEKIRADREALQRQIDALNSEYNDVNKRIDELQSH
;
A
#
# COMPACT_ATOMS: atom_id res chain seq x y z
N MET A 1 -9.85 27.36 -44.49
CA MET A 1 -9.08 26.14 -44.16
C MET A 1 -8.97 26.07 -42.66
N LEU A 2 -9.82 25.25 -42.04
CA LEU A 2 -9.81 25.03 -40.57
C LEU A 2 -8.87 23.85 -40.32
N GLY A 3 -7.73 24.15 -39.69
CA GLY A 3 -6.79 23.15 -39.25
C GLY A 3 -7.38 22.34 -38.09
N THR A 4 -7.65 21.06 -38.34
CA THR A 4 -7.95 20.08 -37.29
C THR A 4 -6.67 19.82 -36.51
N SER A 5 -6.54 20.44 -35.32
CA SER A 5 -5.55 20.02 -34.33
C SER A 5 -5.94 18.60 -33.88
N SER A 6 -5.22 17.62 -34.40
CA SER A 6 -5.18 16.26 -33.84
C SER A 6 -4.57 16.39 -32.46
N LEU A 7 -5.40 16.25 -31.43
CA LEU A 7 -4.89 15.88 -30.09
C LEU A 7 -4.23 14.51 -30.27
N ALA A 8 -2.89 14.51 -30.37
CA ALA A 8 -2.13 13.29 -30.21
C ALA A 8 -2.50 12.72 -28.83
N ALA A 9 -3.11 11.55 -28.82
CA ALA A 9 -3.24 10.77 -27.60
C ALA A 9 -1.80 10.60 -27.08
N GLU A 10 -1.51 11.17 -25.92
CA GLU A 10 -0.28 10.84 -25.18
C GLU A 10 -0.29 9.31 -25.05
N THR A 11 0.62 8.65 -25.75
CA THR A 11 0.81 7.22 -25.62
C THR A 11 1.33 7.01 -24.20
N GLU A 12 0.46 6.55 -23.30
CA GLU A 12 0.88 6.11 -21.94
C GLU A 12 2.09 5.19 -22.11
N ASP A 13 3.13 5.45 -21.34
CA ASP A 13 4.32 4.60 -21.31
C ASP A 13 3.88 3.14 -21.08
N PRO A 14 4.26 2.19 -21.96
CA PRO A 14 3.88 0.79 -21.81
C PRO A 14 4.25 0.21 -20.44
N ALA A 15 5.34 0.67 -19.82
CA ALA A 15 5.74 0.25 -18.48
C ALA A 15 4.74 0.76 -17.41
N LEU A 16 4.16 1.95 -17.57
CA LEU A 16 3.13 2.47 -16.66
C LEU A 16 1.81 1.72 -16.83
N SER A 17 1.41 1.42 -18.05
CA SER A 17 0.14 0.72 -18.33
C SER A 17 0.16 -0.75 -17.89
N ALA A 18 1.32 -1.41 -17.95
CA ALA A 18 1.47 -2.83 -17.60
C ALA A 18 1.13 -3.13 -16.11
N TRP A 19 1.26 -2.15 -15.23
CA TRP A 19 1.01 -2.29 -13.79
C TRP A 19 -0.36 -1.75 -13.36
N SER A 20 -1.22 -1.46 -14.32
CA SER A 20 -2.61 -1.04 -14.09
C SER A 20 -3.60 -2.07 -14.62
N HIS A 21 -4.64 -2.33 -13.88
CA HIS A 21 -5.78 -3.13 -14.33
C HIS A 21 -7.06 -2.33 -14.17
N GLU A 22 -7.99 -2.51 -15.11
CA GLU A 22 -9.26 -1.83 -15.11
C GLU A 22 -10.42 -2.82 -15.24
N THR A 23 -11.52 -2.55 -14.55
CA THR A 23 -12.78 -3.27 -14.67
C THR A 23 -13.91 -2.29 -14.85
N ASN A 24 -14.75 -2.56 -15.85
CA ASN A 24 -15.95 -1.81 -16.14
C ASN A 24 -17.18 -2.70 -15.92
N ALA A 25 -18.19 -2.16 -15.26
CA ALA A 25 -19.44 -2.86 -15.04
C ALA A 25 -20.63 -1.90 -15.14
N THR A 26 -21.76 -2.42 -15.61
CA THR A 26 -23.02 -1.69 -15.69
C THR A 26 -24.14 -2.65 -15.28
N THR A 27 -25.14 -2.16 -14.56
CA THR A 27 -26.37 -2.89 -14.27
C THR A 27 -27.12 -3.23 -15.55
N LYS A 28 -27.98 -4.24 -15.50
CA LYS A 28 -28.79 -4.62 -16.67
C LYS A 28 -29.73 -3.49 -17.13
N GLU A 29 -30.21 -2.73 -16.18
CA GLU A 29 -31.16 -1.61 -16.35
C GLU A 29 -30.41 -0.33 -16.79
N GLY A 30 -29.07 -0.29 -16.70
CA GLY A 30 -28.25 0.87 -17.05
C GLY A 30 -28.31 2.02 -16.04
N ASP A 31 -28.92 1.80 -14.87
CA ASP A 31 -29.10 2.81 -13.81
C ASP A 31 -27.82 3.07 -12.99
N GLN A 32 -26.86 2.16 -13.02
CA GLN A 32 -25.52 2.36 -12.47
C GLN A 32 -24.45 1.82 -13.41
N SER A 33 -23.39 2.59 -13.59
CA SER A 33 -22.14 2.11 -14.18
C SER A 33 -20.96 2.48 -13.29
N ILE A 34 -19.96 1.58 -13.24
CA ILE A 34 -18.75 1.74 -12.47
C ILE A 34 -17.55 1.36 -13.33
N ARG A 35 -16.51 2.17 -13.24
CA ARG A 35 -15.15 1.87 -13.69
C ARG A 35 -14.23 1.88 -12.48
N ILE A 36 -13.45 0.84 -12.29
CA ILE A 36 -12.43 0.77 -11.24
C ILE A 36 -11.12 0.46 -11.91
N LYS A 37 -10.12 1.32 -11.73
CA LYS A 37 -8.74 1.09 -12.14
C LYS A 37 -7.89 0.93 -10.88
N ALA A 38 -7.08 -0.12 -10.84
CA ALA A 38 -6.11 -0.36 -9.79
C ALA A 38 -4.71 -0.37 -10.39
N THR A 39 -3.81 0.44 -9.83
CA THR A 39 -2.42 0.52 -10.23
C THR A 39 -1.53 0.06 -9.08
N TYR A 40 -0.76 -0.99 -9.31
CA TYR A 40 0.26 -1.43 -8.37
C TYR A 40 1.55 -0.66 -8.60
N TYR A 41 2.07 -0.03 -7.54
CA TYR A 41 3.36 0.67 -7.59
C TYR A 41 4.51 -0.32 -7.45
N SER A 42 4.74 -1.10 -8.51
CA SER A 42 5.89 -1.99 -8.64
C SER A 42 7.21 -1.20 -8.76
N ASN A 43 8.32 -1.89 -8.66
CA ASN A 43 9.62 -1.26 -8.88
C ASN A 43 9.73 -0.67 -10.29
N GLU A 44 9.30 -1.41 -11.30
CA GLU A 44 9.31 -0.96 -12.69
C GLU A 44 8.38 0.24 -12.93
N TYR A 45 7.18 0.22 -12.33
CA TYR A 45 6.25 1.35 -12.41
C TYR A 45 6.86 2.63 -11.84
N VAL A 46 7.47 2.54 -10.66
CA VAL A 46 8.09 3.71 -10.00
C VAL A 46 9.29 4.22 -10.80
N ASP A 47 10.15 3.32 -11.31
CA ASP A 47 11.29 3.73 -12.13
C ASP A 47 10.82 4.41 -13.43
N ALA A 48 9.80 3.87 -14.11
CA ALA A 48 9.20 4.49 -15.30
C ALA A 48 8.56 5.85 -14.99
N LEU A 49 7.83 5.95 -13.87
CA LEU A 49 7.23 7.20 -13.42
C LEU A 49 8.28 8.28 -13.15
N VAL A 50 9.35 7.92 -12.44
CA VAL A 50 10.47 8.85 -12.16
C VAL A 50 11.16 9.28 -13.45
N ALA A 51 11.39 8.37 -14.40
CA ALA A 51 12.01 8.67 -15.68
C ALA A 51 11.12 9.60 -16.53
N SER A 52 9.82 9.33 -16.60
CA SER A 52 8.85 10.16 -17.33
C SER A 52 8.75 11.57 -16.76
N GLU A 53 8.72 11.71 -15.42
CA GLU A 53 8.70 13.01 -14.77
C GLU A 53 10.02 13.77 -14.96
N ALA A 54 11.16 13.06 -14.89
CA ALA A 54 12.49 13.67 -15.13
C ALA A 54 12.62 14.20 -16.56
N GLU A 55 12.14 13.46 -17.56
CA GLU A 55 12.13 13.88 -18.95
C GLU A 55 11.22 15.09 -19.17
N ARG A 56 9.99 15.04 -18.66
CA ARG A 56 9.02 16.13 -18.77
C ARG A 56 9.52 17.44 -18.16
N ASN A 57 10.22 17.35 -17.03
CA ASN A 57 10.70 18.51 -16.29
C ASN A 57 12.17 18.84 -16.57
N MET A 58 12.83 18.08 -17.45
CA MET A 58 14.25 18.25 -17.80
C MET A 58 15.17 18.24 -16.56
N TRP A 59 14.95 17.31 -15.64
CA TRP A 59 15.69 17.24 -14.40
C TRP A 59 17.13 16.75 -14.57
N THR A 60 18.01 17.27 -13.75
CA THR A 60 19.35 16.71 -13.56
C THR A 60 19.28 15.37 -12.83
N ALA A 61 20.36 14.60 -12.86
CA ALA A 61 20.45 13.34 -12.14
C ALA A 61 20.21 13.49 -10.61
N ASP A 62 20.68 14.59 -10.02
CA ASP A 62 20.46 14.85 -8.59
C ASP A 62 19.01 15.23 -8.26
N GLU A 63 18.35 15.99 -9.12
CA GLU A 63 16.93 16.33 -8.97
C GLU A 63 16.05 15.07 -9.12
N MET A 64 16.36 14.21 -10.09
CA MET A 64 15.69 12.92 -10.27
C MET A 64 15.83 12.02 -9.04
N GLU A 65 17.04 11.90 -8.47
CA GLU A 65 17.27 11.11 -7.25
C GLU A 65 16.53 11.69 -6.03
N ASN A 66 16.47 13.01 -5.88
CA ASN A 66 15.72 13.66 -4.81
C ASN A 66 14.19 13.44 -4.97
N TYR A 67 13.69 13.54 -6.20
CA TYR A 67 12.28 13.22 -6.48
C TYR A 67 11.99 11.76 -6.19
N LYS A 68 12.84 10.84 -6.66
CA LYS A 68 12.72 9.40 -6.39
C LYS A 68 12.65 9.15 -4.88
N TYR A 69 13.57 9.68 -4.10
CA TYR A 69 13.53 9.54 -2.64
C TYR A 69 12.22 10.04 -2.02
N THR A 70 11.76 11.22 -2.43
CA THR A 70 10.51 11.81 -1.93
C THR A 70 9.30 10.95 -2.30
N LEU A 71 9.25 10.44 -3.52
CA LEU A 71 8.20 9.55 -4.01
C LEU A 71 8.17 8.24 -3.20
N LEU A 72 9.33 7.58 -3.05
CA LEU A 72 9.46 6.33 -2.29
C LEU A 72 9.00 6.51 -0.83
N LYS A 73 9.35 7.65 -0.23
CA LYS A 73 8.95 8.00 1.14
C LYS A 73 7.44 8.26 1.25
N ASN A 74 6.85 9.01 0.30
CA ASN A 74 5.42 9.31 0.29
C ASN A 74 4.57 8.07 0.03
N LEU A 75 5.05 7.16 -0.81
CA LEU A 75 4.43 5.85 -1.06
C LEU A 75 4.66 4.86 0.09
N ASN A 76 5.43 5.24 1.11
CA ASN A 76 5.79 4.39 2.25
C ASN A 76 6.33 3.02 1.84
N LEU A 77 7.08 2.95 0.73
CA LEU A 77 7.51 1.69 0.10
C LEU A 77 8.40 0.84 1.01
N ALA A 78 9.03 1.44 2.02
CA ALA A 78 9.81 0.70 3.02
C ALA A 78 8.96 -0.21 3.92
N GLU A 79 7.71 0.16 4.18
CA GLU A 79 6.85 -0.52 5.16
C GLU A 79 5.52 -1.00 4.55
N ALA A 80 5.18 -0.54 3.34
CA ALA A 80 3.90 -0.81 2.71
C ALA A 80 4.02 -1.25 1.25
N ILE A 81 2.98 -1.91 0.76
CA ILE A 81 2.73 -2.26 -0.64
C ILE A 81 1.61 -1.32 -1.12
N PRO A 82 1.94 -0.26 -1.89
CA PRO A 82 0.97 0.74 -2.29
C PRO A 82 0.23 0.37 -3.57
N PHE A 83 -1.06 0.67 -3.56
CA PHE A 83 -1.92 0.68 -4.74
C PHE A 83 -2.61 2.02 -4.87
N HIS A 84 -2.75 2.52 -6.08
CA HIS A 84 -3.66 3.62 -6.40
C HIS A 84 -4.96 3.03 -6.94
N ILE A 85 -6.07 3.44 -6.36
CA ILE A 85 -7.41 3.05 -6.80
C ILE A 85 -8.09 4.29 -7.37
N ASP A 86 -8.53 4.20 -8.60
CA ASP A 86 -9.36 5.20 -9.29
C ASP A 86 -10.72 4.59 -9.57
N MET A 87 -11.78 5.26 -9.14
CA MET A 87 -13.16 4.85 -9.34
C MET A 87 -13.95 5.96 -10.03
N TYR A 88 -14.72 5.56 -11.03
CA TYR A 88 -15.74 6.44 -11.63
C TYR A 88 -17.11 5.76 -11.53
N VAL A 89 -18.01 6.38 -10.81
CA VAL A 89 -19.38 5.88 -10.57
C VAL A 89 -20.37 6.84 -11.21
N ARG A 90 -21.24 6.30 -12.04
CA ARG A 90 -22.32 7.04 -12.72
C ARG A 90 -23.67 6.43 -12.40
N GLY A 91 -24.70 7.29 -12.30
CA GLY A 91 -26.07 6.88 -11.98
C GLY A 91 -26.27 6.74 -10.46
N MET A 92 -26.62 5.56 -9.98
CA MET A 92 -26.78 5.33 -8.55
C MET A 92 -25.43 5.43 -7.81
N PRO A 93 -25.39 6.10 -6.66
CA PRO A 93 -24.16 6.19 -5.88
C PRO A 93 -23.75 4.85 -5.30
N MET A 94 -22.44 4.69 -5.06
CA MET A 94 -21.84 3.56 -4.38
C MET A 94 -21.47 3.91 -2.94
N TYR A 95 -21.51 2.94 -2.04
CA TYR A 95 -21.10 3.05 -0.65
C TYR A 95 -20.16 1.89 -0.32
N ALA A 96 -18.89 2.19 -0.14
CA ALA A 96 -17.85 1.19 0.10
C ALA A 96 -17.30 1.19 1.54
N GLY A 97 -17.96 1.89 2.46
CA GLY A 97 -17.51 1.94 3.85
C GLY A 97 -18.03 0.78 4.72
N PRO A 98 -17.21 0.17 5.56
CA PRO A 98 -15.76 0.41 5.74
C PRO A 98 -14.93 -0.25 4.62
N PHE A 99 -14.15 0.57 3.92
CA PHE A 99 -13.47 0.16 2.68
C PHE A 99 -12.46 -0.97 2.87
N ASP A 100 -11.79 -1.02 4.01
CA ASP A 100 -10.84 -2.08 4.37
C ASP A 100 -11.46 -3.49 4.45
N LYS A 101 -12.78 -3.60 4.49
CA LYS A 101 -13.49 -4.88 4.48
C LYS A 101 -13.79 -5.39 3.06
N HIS A 102 -13.73 -4.48 2.08
CA HIS A 102 -14.10 -4.76 0.71
C HIS A 102 -12.92 -4.86 -0.26
N ILE A 103 -11.70 -4.65 0.25
CA ILE A 103 -10.49 -4.80 -0.54
C ILE A 103 -9.48 -5.67 0.19
N THR A 104 -8.91 -6.65 -0.50
CA THR A 104 -8.00 -7.63 0.09
C THR A 104 -6.82 -7.89 -0.85
N LEU A 105 -5.61 -7.86 -0.32
CA LEU A 105 -4.43 -8.34 -1.03
C LEU A 105 -4.20 -9.82 -0.71
N MET A 106 -4.04 -10.66 -1.71
CA MET A 106 -3.69 -12.06 -1.56
C MET A 106 -2.30 -12.33 -2.14
N VAL A 107 -1.43 -12.92 -1.32
CA VAL A 107 -0.05 -13.27 -1.68
C VAL A 107 0.25 -14.67 -1.16
N GLY A 108 0.70 -15.59 -2.02
CA GLY A 108 1.02 -16.95 -1.62
C GLY A 108 -0.13 -17.69 -0.91
N GLY A 109 -1.39 -17.39 -1.28
CA GLY A 109 -2.60 -17.96 -0.67
C GLY A 109 -3.02 -17.32 0.66
N LYS A 110 -2.26 -16.40 1.22
CA LYS A 110 -2.61 -15.63 2.42
C LYS A 110 -3.32 -14.33 2.05
N LYS A 111 -4.30 -13.93 2.86
CA LYS A 111 -5.08 -12.69 2.70
C LYS A 111 -4.59 -11.64 3.69
N TYR A 112 -4.43 -10.42 3.20
CA TYR A 112 -4.01 -9.25 3.98
C TYR A 112 -5.01 -8.12 3.78
N SER A 113 -5.43 -7.49 4.87
CA SER A 113 -6.24 -6.27 4.83
C SER A 113 -5.33 -5.04 4.70
N PRO A 114 -5.84 -3.92 4.16
CA PRO A 114 -5.10 -2.67 4.15
C PRO A 114 -4.65 -2.25 5.55
N SER A 115 -3.41 -1.79 5.66
CA SER A 115 -2.91 -1.14 6.88
C SER A 115 -3.32 0.33 6.97
N ASP A 116 -3.48 0.97 5.80
CA ASP A 116 -3.99 2.34 5.68
C ASP A 116 -4.60 2.56 4.29
N TYR A 117 -5.49 3.55 4.17
CA TYR A 117 -6.13 3.93 2.91
C TYR A 117 -6.77 5.31 2.98
N ASP A 118 -7.05 5.91 1.83
CA ASP A 118 -7.77 7.19 1.76
C ASP A 118 -9.17 7.05 2.33
N ARG A 119 -9.43 7.70 3.47
CA ARG A 119 -10.70 7.62 4.20
C ARG A 119 -11.89 8.14 3.41
N ARG A 120 -11.68 8.88 2.33
CA ARG A 120 -12.74 9.32 1.42
C ARG A 120 -13.48 8.15 0.76
N PHE A 121 -12.86 6.97 0.68
CA PHE A 121 -13.52 5.75 0.19
C PHE A 121 -14.65 5.25 1.11
N ASN A 122 -14.66 5.62 2.38
CA ASN A 122 -15.73 5.22 3.31
C ASN A 122 -17.05 6.00 3.10
N PHE A 123 -17.02 7.05 2.30
CA PHE A 123 -18.19 7.89 2.06
C PHE A 123 -18.85 7.57 0.73
N LYS A 124 -19.99 8.22 0.48
CA LYS A 124 -20.70 8.16 -0.78
C LYS A 124 -19.77 8.47 -1.96
N ILE A 125 -19.75 7.59 -2.96
CA ILE A 125 -19.00 7.76 -4.20
C ILE A 125 -19.97 7.94 -5.34
N LEU A 126 -19.88 9.08 -6.01
CA LEU A 126 -20.56 9.43 -7.25
C LEU A 126 -19.63 10.33 -8.05
N GLY A 127 -19.44 10.08 -9.34
CA GLY A 127 -18.39 10.70 -10.15
C GLY A 127 -17.02 10.06 -9.86
N VAL A 128 -15.96 10.84 -9.95
CA VAL A 128 -14.57 10.40 -9.74
C VAL A 128 -14.23 10.34 -8.26
N ARG A 129 -13.57 9.29 -7.86
CA ARG A 129 -12.94 9.12 -6.55
C ARG A 129 -11.65 8.32 -6.72
N ASP A 130 -10.54 8.92 -6.35
CA ASP A 130 -9.23 8.29 -6.40
C ASP A 130 -8.52 8.39 -5.06
N GLY A 131 -7.57 7.53 -4.81
CA GLY A 131 -6.79 7.54 -3.59
C GLY A 131 -5.86 6.35 -3.45
N MET A 132 -5.00 6.44 -2.44
CA MET A 132 -4.03 5.38 -2.14
C MET A 132 -4.62 4.37 -1.16
N VAL A 133 -4.18 3.12 -1.34
CA VAL A 133 -4.43 1.99 -0.44
C VAL A 133 -3.09 1.32 -0.16
N PHE A 134 -2.78 1.13 1.10
CA PHE A 134 -1.51 0.58 1.55
C PHE A 134 -1.73 -0.76 2.25
N PHE A 135 -1.05 -1.80 1.80
CA PHE A 135 -1.01 -3.08 2.51
C PHE A 135 0.30 -3.24 3.25
N PRO A 136 0.35 -4.01 4.34
CA PRO A 136 1.59 -4.22 5.08
C PRO A 136 2.64 -4.89 4.18
N ARG A 137 3.89 -4.43 4.22
CA ARG A 137 5.01 -5.08 3.51
C ARG A 137 5.51 -6.29 4.28
N TYR A 138 5.42 -6.25 5.60
CA TYR A 138 5.87 -7.32 6.49
C TYR A 138 4.69 -7.99 7.17
N ASP A 139 4.71 -9.32 7.23
CA ASP A 139 3.71 -10.11 7.95
C ASP A 139 3.75 -9.73 9.45
N PRO A 140 2.65 -9.27 10.03
CA PRO A 140 2.63 -8.77 11.41
C PRO A 140 2.95 -9.82 12.46
N LYS A 141 2.80 -11.12 12.12
CA LYS A 141 3.06 -12.23 13.03
C LYS A 141 4.50 -12.72 12.95
N THR A 142 5.07 -12.76 11.75
CA THR A 142 6.39 -13.36 11.51
C THR A 142 7.48 -12.33 11.27
N GLY A 143 7.12 -11.09 10.94
CA GLY A 143 8.06 -10.02 10.57
C GLY A 143 8.76 -10.24 9.22
N LYS A 144 8.37 -11.28 8.47
CA LYS A 144 8.94 -11.56 7.14
C LYS A 144 8.29 -10.69 6.07
N GLU A 145 9.04 -10.36 5.04
CA GLU A 145 8.51 -9.63 3.90
C GLU A 145 7.47 -10.49 3.17
N ILE A 146 6.29 -9.91 2.91
CA ILE A 146 5.15 -10.63 2.32
C ILE A 146 5.42 -11.02 0.86
N LEU A 147 6.15 -10.18 0.13
CA LEU A 147 6.44 -10.40 -1.29
C LEU A 147 7.66 -11.29 -1.52
N GLU A 148 8.41 -11.67 -0.46
CA GLU A 148 9.59 -12.50 -0.59
C GLU A 148 9.23 -13.88 -1.20
N GLY A 149 9.80 -14.17 -2.36
CA GLY A 149 9.54 -15.42 -3.09
C GLY A 149 8.17 -15.53 -3.75
N ALA A 150 7.33 -14.50 -3.68
CA ALA A 150 6.03 -14.49 -4.35
C ALA A 150 6.21 -14.32 -5.86
N ARG A 151 5.43 -15.09 -6.65
CA ARG A 151 5.39 -14.98 -8.10
C ARG A 151 4.32 -14.04 -8.61
N ASP A 152 3.22 -13.98 -7.88
CA ASP A 152 2.09 -13.10 -8.20
C ASP A 152 1.49 -12.50 -6.93
N ILE A 153 0.79 -11.39 -7.11
CA ILE A 153 -0.11 -10.81 -6.13
C ILE A 153 -1.49 -10.65 -6.75
N ARG A 154 -2.52 -10.75 -5.92
CA ARG A 154 -3.92 -10.57 -6.35
C ARG A 154 -4.59 -9.54 -5.46
N LEU A 155 -5.13 -8.52 -6.08
CA LEU A 155 -6.00 -7.57 -5.40
C LEU A 155 -7.45 -7.97 -5.67
N ILE A 156 -8.19 -8.21 -4.61
CA ILE A 156 -9.57 -8.66 -4.65
C ILE A 156 -10.45 -7.53 -4.16
N PHE A 157 -11.44 -7.17 -4.95
CA PHE A 157 -12.39 -6.13 -4.66
C PHE A 157 -13.80 -6.76 -4.61
N ASP A 158 -14.44 -6.64 -3.45
CA ASP A 158 -15.73 -7.28 -3.16
C ASP A 158 -16.85 -6.69 -4.04
N SER A 159 -17.61 -7.55 -4.69
CA SER A 159 -18.69 -7.16 -5.58
C SER A 159 -19.92 -6.55 -4.88
N VAL A 160 -20.06 -6.76 -3.56
CA VAL A 160 -21.23 -6.28 -2.81
C VAL A 160 -21.32 -4.76 -2.69
N ILE A 161 -20.21 -4.04 -2.92
CA ILE A 161 -20.16 -2.58 -2.80
C ILE A 161 -20.92 -1.84 -3.91
N SER A 162 -21.22 -2.51 -5.02
CA SER A 162 -21.86 -1.88 -6.18
C SER A 162 -22.90 -2.77 -6.82
N HIS A 163 -24.08 -2.23 -7.10
CA HIS A 163 -25.11 -2.92 -7.86
C HIS A 163 -24.63 -3.35 -9.25
N ALA A 164 -23.75 -2.58 -9.87
CA ALA A 164 -23.19 -2.92 -11.18
C ALA A 164 -22.30 -4.16 -11.15
N LEU A 165 -21.75 -4.52 -9.99
CA LEU A 165 -20.93 -5.72 -9.76
C LEU A 165 -21.76 -6.89 -9.22
N ALA A 166 -22.95 -6.64 -8.70
CA ALA A 166 -23.79 -7.66 -8.09
C ALA A 166 -24.04 -8.84 -9.04
N GLY A 167 -23.83 -10.06 -8.56
CA GLY A 167 -24.00 -11.29 -9.34
C GLY A 167 -22.88 -11.60 -10.36
N LYS A 168 -21.84 -10.74 -10.47
CA LYS A 168 -20.68 -10.98 -11.34
C LYS A 168 -19.50 -11.62 -10.61
N GLY A 169 -19.57 -11.73 -9.28
CA GLY A 169 -18.47 -12.15 -8.42
C GLY A 169 -17.50 -11.01 -8.13
N ASP A 170 -16.55 -11.29 -7.25
CA ASP A 170 -15.53 -10.31 -6.89
C ASP A 170 -14.62 -9.95 -8.07
N VAL A 171 -14.19 -8.70 -8.12
CA VAL A 171 -13.17 -8.27 -9.09
C VAL A 171 -11.82 -8.71 -8.58
N VAL A 172 -11.09 -9.45 -9.41
CA VAL A 172 -9.76 -9.95 -9.07
C VAL A 172 -8.76 -9.51 -10.13
N TRP A 173 -7.78 -8.71 -9.71
CA TRP A 173 -6.66 -8.33 -10.55
C TRP A 173 -5.40 -9.07 -10.12
N VAL A 174 -4.60 -9.49 -11.08
CA VAL A 174 -3.41 -10.30 -10.85
C VAL A 174 -2.20 -9.61 -11.48
N TRP A 175 -1.15 -9.38 -10.69
CA TRP A 175 0.13 -8.89 -11.18
C TRP A 175 1.17 -9.98 -11.05
N ASP A 176 1.89 -10.23 -12.14
CA ASP A 176 3.01 -11.16 -12.22
C ASP A 176 4.30 -10.45 -11.79
N LEU A 177 4.73 -10.70 -10.57
CA LEU A 177 5.92 -10.07 -10.00
C LEU A 177 7.23 -10.50 -10.68
N THR A 178 7.22 -11.60 -11.44
CA THR A 178 8.41 -12.05 -12.19
C THR A 178 8.74 -11.10 -13.35
N LYS A 179 7.79 -10.25 -13.74
CA LYS A 179 7.95 -9.21 -14.75
C LYS A 179 8.48 -7.89 -14.18
N ASP A 180 8.49 -7.73 -12.86
CA ASP A 180 9.00 -6.52 -12.21
C ASP A 180 10.53 -6.47 -12.35
N ARG A 181 11.01 -5.75 -13.34
CA ARG A 181 12.43 -5.57 -13.65
C ARG A 181 13.01 -4.29 -13.06
N GLY A 182 12.20 -3.53 -12.36
CA GLY A 182 12.61 -2.28 -11.74
C GLY A 182 13.68 -2.49 -10.67
N LYS A 183 14.55 -1.51 -10.51
CA LYS A 183 15.66 -1.52 -9.56
C LYS A 183 15.46 -0.43 -8.50
N ILE A 184 14.27 -0.36 -7.88
CA ILE A 184 14.07 0.55 -6.74
C ILE A 184 15.12 0.30 -5.66
N ALA A 185 15.50 -0.97 -5.47
CA ALA A 185 16.52 -1.38 -4.51
C ALA A 185 17.95 -0.88 -4.86
N GLY A 186 18.14 -0.17 -5.97
CA GLY A 186 19.45 0.38 -6.37
C GLY A 186 19.46 1.92 -6.38
N GLY A 187 20.58 2.52 -5.95
CA GLY A 187 20.82 3.94 -6.00
C GLY A 187 20.68 4.67 -4.66
N ARG A 188 21.17 5.92 -4.63
CA ARG A 188 21.25 6.75 -3.40
C ARG A 188 19.90 6.98 -2.71
N ALA A 189 18.80 7.06 -3.48
CA ALA A 189 17.46 7.26 -2.93
C ALA A 189 16.99 6.04 -2.13
N ALA A 190 17.23 4.84 -2.63
CA ALA A 190 16.88 3.59 -1.96
C ALA A 190 17.73 3.37 -0.70
N ASP A 191 19.03 3.62 -0.79
CA ASP A 191 19.96 3.52 0.36
C ASP A 191 19.54 4.46 1.50
N ARG A 192 19.14 5.70 1.16
CA ARG A 192 18.61 6.66 2.16
C ARG A 192 17.31 6.18 2.78
N LEU A 193 16.39 5.64 2.00
CA LEU A 193 15.12 5.12 2.51
C LEU A 193 15.35 3.96 3.47
N GLU A 194 16.24 3.03 3.11
CA GLU A 194 16.59 1.89 3.96
C GLU A 194 17.30 2.35 5.25
N ALA A 195 18.21 3.31 5.17
CA ALA A 195 18.83 3.90 6.34
C ALA A 195 17.79 4.53 7.29
N ASP A 196 16.85 5.33 6.76
CA ASP A 196 15.75 5.92 7.53
C ASP A 196 14.90 4.84 8.22
N ARG A 197 14.60 3.75 7.51
CA ARG A 197 13.86 2.60 8.06
C ARG A 197 14.61 1.94 9.21
N LEU A 198 15.89 1.66 9.01
CA LEU A 198 16.74 1.03 10.03
C LEU A 198 16.90 1.89 11.27
N ILE A 199 17.04 3.21 11.11
CA ILE A 199 17.08 4.18 12.22
C ILE A 199 15.80 4.11 13.04
N LYS A 200 14.64 4.22 12.39
CA LYS A 200 13.32 4.11 13.08
C LYS A 200 13.16 2.77 13.79
N ARG A 201 13.62 1.68 13.16
CA ARG A 201 13.57 0.34 13.76
C ARG A 201 14.44 0.25 15.00
N ALA A 202 15.65 0.79 14.94
CA ALA A 202 16.58 0.84 16.08
C ALA A 202 16.03 1.67 17.24
N GLU A 203 15.39 2.82 16.96
CA GLU A 203 14.73 3.66 17.97
C GLU A 203 13.59 2.91 18.66
N LYS A 204 12.74 2.22 17.87
CA LYS A 204 11.66 1.41 18.42
C LYS A 204 12.19 0.29 19.32
N ILE A 205 13.20 -0.47 18.87
CA ILE A 205 13.81 -1.53 19.67
C ILE A 205 14.39 -0.97 20.98
N ARG A 206 15.01 0.21 20.93
CA ARG A 206 15.52 0.88 22.14
C ARG A 206 14.39 1.21 23.12
N ALA A 207 13.31 1.82 22.63
CA ALA A 207 12.15 2.15 23.47
C ALA A 207 11.50 0.91 24.10
N ASP A 208 11.33 -0.16 23.29
CA ASP A 208 10.78 -1.44 23.77
C ASP A 208 11.68 -2.06 24.85
N ARG A 209 13.01 -2.01 24.66
CA ARG A 209 13.99 -2.50 25.64
C ARG A 209 13.92 -1.73 26.95
N GLU A 210 13.81 -0.40 26.89
CA GLU A 210 13.68 0.45 28.07
C GLU A 210 12.36 0.20 28.82
N ALA A 211 11.26 -0.05 28.09
CA ALA A 211 9.98 -0.42 28.70
C ALA A 211 10.05 -1.77 29.41
N LEU A 212 10.66 -2.79 28.81
CA LEU A 212 10.88 -4.09 29.40
C LEU A 212 11.80 -4.01 30.63
N GLN A 213 12.86 -3.20 30.58
CA GLN A 213 13.76 -3.02 31.72
C GLN A 213 13.01 -2.44 32.92
N ARG A 214 12.14 -1.43 32.72
CA ARG A 214 11.30 -0.89 33.80
C ARG A 214 10.38 -1.95 34.42
N GLN A 215 9.83 -2.86 33.61
CA GLN A 215 9.01 -3.95 34.10
C GLN A 215 9.83 -4.96 34.95
N ILE A 216 11.05 -5.28 34.47
CA ILE A 216 11.97 -6.13 35.21
C ILE A 216 12.32 -5.52 36.58
N ASP A 217 12.64 -4.23 36.60
CA ASP A 217 13.01 -3.53 37.83
C ASP A 217 11.83 -3.49 38.82
N ALA A 218 10.60 -3.27 38.35
CA ALA A 218 9.39 -3.33 39.17
C ALA A 218 9.16 -4.72 39.76
N LEU A 219 9.28 -5.78 38.97
CA LEU A 219 9.13 -7.16 39.41
C LEU A 219 10.21 -7.56 40.44
N ASN A 220 11.45 -7.12 40.24
CA ASN A 220 12.53 -7.35 41.18
C ASN A 220 12.27 -6.66 42.51
N SER A 221 11.72 -5.45 42.51
CA SER A 221 11.33 -4.75 43.74
C SER A 221 10.24 -5.53 44.50
N GLU A 222 9.19 -5.93 43.78
CA GLU A 222 8.09 -6.73 44.36
C GLU A 222 8.61 -8.07 44.94
N TYR A 223 9.48 -8.75 44.20
CA TYR A 223 10.11 -9.99 44.65
C TYR A 223 10.90 -9.80 45.98
N ASN A 224 11.67 -8.72 46.07
CA ASN A 224 12.43 -8.40 47.25
C ASN A 224 11.51 -8.09 48.46
N ASP A 225 10.41 -7.36 48.23
CA ASP A 225 9.43 -7.05 49.27
C ASP A 225 8.73 -8.32 49.79
N VAL A 226 8.37 -9.24 48.90
CA VAL A 226 7.79 -10.53 49.25
C VAL A 226 8.76 -11.38 50.07
N ASN A 227 10.03 -11.48 49.65
CA ASN A 227 11.05 -12.22 50.41
C ASN A 227 11.28 -11.63 51.78
N LYS A 228 11.39 -10.31 51.88
CA LYS A 228 11.49 -9.65 53.18
C LYS A 228 10.31 -10.02 54.10
N ARG A 229 9.10 -10.06 53.55
CA ARG A 229 7.92 -10.45 54.33
C ARG A 229 7.94 -11.92 54.75
N ILE A 230 8.45 -12.81 53.92
CA ILE A 230 8.64 -14.23 54.26
C ILE A 230 9.62 -14.36 55.42
N ASP A 231 10.77 -13.68 55.34
CA ASP A 231 11.79 -13.71 56.39
C ASP A 231 11.26 -13.19 57.72
N GLU A 232 10.47 -12.11 57.71
CA GLU A 232 9.80 -11.59 58.94
C GLU A 232 8.85 -12.62 59.55
N LEU A 233 8.09 -13.37 58.72
CA LEU A 233 7.16 -14.38 59.21
C LEU A 233 7.84 -15.64 59.73
N GLN A 234 9.03 -15.98 59.23
CA GLN A 234 9.80 -17.16 59.67
C GLN A 234 10.65 -16.90 60.91
N SER A 235 10.87 -15.62 61.26
CA SER A 235 11.65 -15.22 62.43
C SER A 235 10.80 -15.03 63.68
N HIS A 236 9.51 -15.31 63.61
CA HIS A 236 8.58 -15.37 64.73
C HIS A 236 8.16 -16.83 65.05
#